data_332d329f1f37cd1a38a686b47d758151
#
_entry.id   332d329f1f37cd1a38a686b47d758151
#
_cell.length_a   1.000
_cell.length_b   1.000
_cell.length_c   1.000
_cell.angle_alpha   90.00
_cell.angle_beta   90.00
_cell.angle_gamma   90.00
#
_symmetry.space_group_name_H-M   'P 1'
#
loop_
_entity.id
_entity.type
_entity.pdbx_description
1 polymer ?
#
loop_
_entity_poly.entity_id
_entity_poly.type
_entity_poly.pdbx_seq_one_letter_code
_entity_poly.pdbx_strand_id
1 'polypeptide(L)'
;MTSKIQVPDHIAKEIEQEQTPVKEETKAPYVKEEARVLDPTLIEKPILERMPQPTGWRILILPYAGKGVTDGGIQLVQSTVDQQRLSTVVGYVVKMGPDCYKDKSKFDGPWCQEKQWVLIGRYAGARFKLGDESECRIINDDEVIATILDPSDILAV
;
A
#
# COMPACT_ATOMS: atom_id res chain seq x y z
N MET A 1 -5.60 -50.29 -30.16
CA MET A 1 -6.92 -49.67 -29.93
C MET A 1 -6.81 -48.74 -28.73
N THR A 2 -6.79 -47.44 -28.99
CA THR A 2 -6.78 -46.43 -27.93
C THR A 2 -8.26 -46.17 -27.53
N SER A 3 -8.65 -46.65 -26.35
CA SER A 3 -9.94 -46.29 -25.81
C SER A 3 -9.93 -44.83 -25.40
N LYS A 4 -10.66 -43.98 -26.08
CA LYS A 4 -10.93 -42.59 -25.66
C LYS A 4 -11.76 -42.66 -24.37
N ILE A 5 -11.16 -42.22 -23.28
CA ILE A 5 -11.88 -42.01 -22.04
C ILE A 5 -12.82 -40.84 -22.31
N GLN A 6 -14.13 -41.15 -22.41
CA GLN A 6 -15.16 -40.10 -22.46
C GLN A 6 -15.33 -39.53 -21.05
N VAL A 7 -14.96 -38.28 -20.90
CA VAL A 7 -15.23 -37.51 -19.66
C VAL A 7 -16.73 -37.22 -19.64
N PRO A 8 -17.46 -37.52 -18.56
CA PRO A 8 -18.87 -37.21 -18.44
C PRO A 8 -19.14 -35.71 -18.58
N ASP A 9 -20.19 -35.33 -19.29
CA ASP A 9 -20.50 -33.92 -19.63
C ASP A 9 -20.63 -32.99 -18.40
N HIS A 10 -21.02 -33.52 -17.24
CA HIS A 10 -21.08 -32.74 -16.01
C HIS A 10 -19.73 -32.36 -15.46
N ILE A 11 -18.68 -33.21 -15.63
CA ILE A 11 -17.27 -32.91 -15.22
C ILE A 11 -16.65 -31.92 -16.20
N ALA A 12 -16.95 -32.04 -17.51
CA ALA A 12 -16.46 -31.07 -18.49
C ALA A 12 -17.00 -29.67 -18.24
N LYS A 13 -18.25 -29.53 -17.78
CA LYS A 13 -18.87 -28.24 -17.39
C LYS A 13 -18.25 -27.66 -16.11
N GLU A 14 -17.87 -28.48 -15.15
CA GLU A 14 -17.18 -28.01 -13.94
C GLU A 14 -15.78 -27.52 -14.26
N ILE A 15 -15.05 -28.20 -15.15
CA ILE A 15 -13.71 -27.78 -15.60
C ILE A 15 -13.77 -26.49 -16.40
N GLU A 16 -14.79 -26.26 -17.22
CA GLU A 16 -14.99 -25.02 -17.94
C GLU A 16 -15.35 -23.85 -17.02
N GLN A 17 -16.02 -24.10 -15.89
CA GLN A 17 -16.33 -23.08 -14.91
C GLN A 17 -15.11 -22.68 -14.06
N GLU A 18 -14.17 -23.58 -13.81
CA GLU A 18 -12.91 -23.27 -13.12
C GLU A 18 -11.88 -22.53 -14.00
N GLN A 19 -12.05 -22.59 -15.32
CA GLN A 19 -11.15 -21.90 -16.28
C GLN A 19 -11.65 -20.53 -16.74
N THR A 20 -12.68 -19.96 -16.13
CA THR A 20 -13.00 -18.56 -16.37
C THR A 20 -11.81 -17.72 -15.93
N PRO A 21 -11.18 -16.95 -16.85
CA PRO A 21 -10.10 -16.07 -16.47
C PRO A 21 -10.64 -15.13 -15.39
N VAL A 22 -9.95 -15.11 -14.26
CA VAL A 22 -10.16 -14.07 -13.25
C VAL A 22 -10.02 -12.76 -14.00
N LYS A 23 -11.14 -12.10 -14.29
CA LYS A 23 -11.13 -10.77 -14.88
C LYS A 23 -10.27 -9.94 -13.93
N GLU A 24 -9.16 -9.42 -14.43
CA GLU A 24 -8.44 -8.35 -13.75
C GLU A 24 -9.50 -7.32 -13.37
N GLU A 25 -9.84 -7.29 -12.08
CA GLU A 25 -10.74 -6.26 -11.58
C GLU A 25 -10.06 -4.94 -11.88
N THR A 26 -10.61 -4.24 -12.83
CA THR A 26 -10.22 -2.86 -13.11
C THR A 26 -10.17 -2.14 -11.77
N LYS A 27 -9.03 -1.56 -11.45
CA LYS A 27 -8.78 -0.82 -10.22
C LYS A 27 -9.76 0.35 -10.11
N ALA A 28 -11.01 0.04 -9.74
CA ALA A 28 -11.96 1.08 -9.41
C ALA A 28 -11.46 1.78 -8.13
N PRO A 29 -11.49 3.11 -8.07
CA PRO A 29 -11.04 3.87 -6.90
C PRO A 29 -11.88 3.57 -5.65
N TYR A 30 -13.02 2.94 -5.82
CA TYR A 30 -13.92 2.54 -4.74
C TYR A 30 -14.19 1.05 -4.85
N VAL A 31 -14.05 0.37 -3.74
CA VAL A 31 -14.50 -1.03 -3.63
C VAL A 31 -16.01 -1.03 -3.77
N LYS A 32 -16.55 -1.78 -4.74
CA LYS A 32 -18.00 -1.97 -4.88
C LYS A 32 -18.55 -2.52 -3.57
N GLU A 33 -19.76 -2.13 -3.21
CA GLU A 33 -20.40 -2.54 -1.96
C GLU A 33 -20.44 -4.06 -1.79
N GLU A 34 -20.64 -4.79 -2.87
CA GLU A 34 -20.62 -6.26 -2.95
C GLU A 34 -19.24 -6.88 -2.63
N ALA A 35 -18.16 -6.15 -2.86
CA ALA A 35 -16.81 -6.59 -2.56
C ALA A 35 -16.30 -6.07 -1.20
N ARG A 36 -17.14 -5.39 -0.42
CA ARG A 36 -16.82 -5.01 0.95
C ARG A 36 -16.87 -6.24 1.83
N VAL A 37 -15.73 -6.62 2.34
CA VAL A 37 -15.61 -7.75 3.24
C VAL A 37 -16.14 -7.34 4.62
N LEU A 38 -17.36 -7.69 4.91
CA LEU A 38 -17.95 -7.56 6.25
C LEU A 38 -17.68 -8.80 7.12
N ASP A 39 -17.17 -9.86 6.51
CA ASP A 39 -16.88 -11.13 7.16
C ASP A 39 -15.42 -11.15 7.64
N PRO A 40 -15.17 -11.21 8.96
CA PRO A 40 -13.82 -11.26 9.51
C PRO A 40 -13.05 -12.52 9.12
N THR A 41 -13.69 -13.58 8.62
CA THR A 41 -13.02 -14.80 8.16
C THR A 41 -12.28 -14.62 6.84
N LEU A 42 -12.60 -13.57 6.07
CA LEU A 42 -11.91 -13.23 4.84
C LEU A 42 -10.62 -12.41 5.05
N ILE A 43 -10.15 -12.32 6.29
CA ILE A 43 -8.92 -11.61 6.67
C ILE A 43 -7.64 -12.40 6.31
N GLU A 44 -7.72 -13.47 5.57
CA GLU A 44 -6.55 -14.25 5.11
C GLU A 44 -5.72 -13.56 4.02
N LYS A 45 -6.22 -12.48 3.44
CA LYS A 45 -5.47 -11.72 2.44
C LYS A 45 -4.26 -11.02 3.07
N PRO A 46 -3.12 -10.96 2.35
CA PRO A 46 -1.94 -10.25 2.83
C PRO A 46 -2.27 -8.82 3.23
N ILE A 47 -1.59 -8.31 4.24
CA ILE A 47 -1.80 -6.94 4.77
C ILE A 47 -1.77 -5.88 3.66
N LEU A 48 -0.92 -6.06 2.65
CA LEU A 48 -0.81 -5.14 1.52
C LEU A 48 -2.11 -5.03 0.69
N GLU A 49 -2.86 -6.12 0.55
CA GLU A 49 -4.14 -6.11 -0.16
C GLU A 49 -5.26 -5.49 0.67
N ARG A 50 -5.14 -5.59 2.00
CA ARG A 50 -6.12 -5.03 2.95
C ARG A 50 -5.87 -3.57 3.30
N MET A 51 -4.75 -2.99 2.85
CA MET A 51 -4.44 -1.58 3.08
C MET A 51 -5.54 -0.68 2.50
N PRO A 52 -5.92 0.39 3.22
CA PRO A 52 -6.90 1.35 2.75
C PRO A 52 -6.54 1.89 1.37
N GLN A 53 -7.53 2.09 0.53
CA GLN A 53 -7.37 2.79 -0.74
C GLN A 53 -7.62 4.27 -0.51
N PRO A 54 -6.62 5.13 -0.72
CA PRO A 54 -6.81 6.58 -0.62
C PRO A 54 -7.84 7.08 -1.63
N THR A 55 -8.60 8.08 -1.25
CA THR A 55 -9.60 8.72 -2.10
C THR A 55 -9.13 10.09 -2.55
N GLY A 56 -9.60 10.54 -3.72
CA GLY A 56 -9.27 11.85 -4.26
C GLY A 56 -7.77 12.02 -4.47
N TRP A 57 -7.20 13.10 -3.97
CA TRP A 57 -5.79 13.46 -4.09
C TRP A 57 -4.91 13.00 -2.91
N ARG A 58 -5.34 11.99 -2.18
CA ARG A 58 -4.61 11.48 -1.01
C ARG A 58 -3.67 10.35 -1.38
N ILE A 59 -2.59 10.25 -0.62
CA ILE A 59 -1.52 9.26 -0.81
C ILE A 59 -1.33 8.48 0.50
N LEU A 60 -1.34 7.15 0.40
CA LEU A 60 -1.02 6.26 1.51
C LEU A 60 0.47 6.00 1.55
N ILE A 61 1.10 6.30 2.66
CA ILE A 61 2.53 6.08 2.89
C ILE A 61 2.79 5.23 4.13
N LEU A 62 3.89 4.48 4.07
CA LEU A 62 4.49 3.80 5.21
C LEU A 62 5.70 4.59 5.68
N PRO A 63 5.69 5.09 6.92
CA PRO A 63 6.86 5.79 7.48
C PRO A 63 8.08 4.87 7.54
N TYR A 64 9.25 5.40 7.23
CA TYR A 64 10.51 4.68 7.39
C TYR A 64 10.84 4.49 8.86
N ALA A 65 11.03 3.24 9.28
CA ALA A 65 11.24 2.89 10.67
C ALA A 65 12.70 3.03 11.16
N GLY A 66 13.61 3.40 10.24
CA GLY A 66 15.05 3.34 10.54
C GLY A 66 15.57 1.90 10.55
N LYS A 67 16.86 1.75 10.84
CA LYS A 67 17.52 0.43 10.83
C LYS A 67 17.22 -0.42 12.07
N GLY A 68 16.58 0.13 13.10
CA GLY A 68 16.32 -0.58 14.38
C GLY A 68 17.56 -1.00 15.16
N VAL A 69 18.74 -0.81 14.58
CA VAL A 69 20.05 -1.14 15.13
C VAL A 69 20.99 0.05 14.90
N THR A 70 21.75 0.43 15.90
CA THR A 70 22.77 1.47 15.75
C THR A 70 23.96 0.96 14.94
N ASP A 71 24.78 1.86 14.38
CA ASP A 71 26.01 1.50 13.67
C ASP A 71 26.99 0.67 14.51
N GLY A 72 26.88 0.73 15.83
CA GLY A 72 27.60 -0.10 16.80
C GLY A 72 26.98 -1.47 17.09
N GLY A 73 25.89 -1.85 16.41
CA GLY A 73 25.22 -3.14 16.58
C GLY A 73 24.29 -3.24 17.80
N ILE A 74 23.99 -2.14 18.47
CA ILE A 74 23.07 -2.11 19.61
C ILE A 74 21.64 -2.07 19.12
N GLN A 75 20.80 -3.05 19.52
CA GLN A 75 19.36 -3.03 19.24
C GLN A 75 18.67 -1.91 20.02
N LEU A 76 17.88 -1.10 19.29
CA LEU A 76 17.07 -0.08 19.91
C LEU A 76 15.85 -0.67 20.61
N VAL A 77 15.45 -0.08 21.72
CA VAL A 77 14.22 -0.44 22.42
C VAL A 77 13.02 -0.09 21.52
N GLN A 78 11.98 -0.91 21.55
CA GLN A 78 10.78 -0.71 20.71
C GLN A 78 10.18 0.69 20.85
N SER A 79 10.14 1.24 22.05
CA SER A 79 9.66 2.61 22.29
C SER A 79 10.48 3.67 21.55
N THR A 80 11.79 3.48 21.42
CA THR A 80 12.66 4.40 20.68
C THR A 80 12.40 4.29 19.17
N VAL A 81 12.20 3.08 18.66
CA VAL A 81 11.84 2.84 17.26
C VAL A 81 10.49 3.48 16.94
N ASP A 82 9.51 3.34 17.82
CA ASP A 82 8.19 3.95 17.65
C ASP A 82 8.25 5.48 17.66
N GLN A 83 9.06 6.07 18.54
CA GLN A 83 9.29 7.52 18.54
C GLN A 83 9.97 7.99 17.24
N GLN A 84 10.93 7.23 16.72
CA GLN A 84 11.56 7.53 15.44
C GLN A 84 10.56 7.46 14.29
N ARG A 85 9.67 6.48 14.27
CA ARG A 85 8.58 6.39 13.28
C ARG A 85 7.64 7.60 13.34
N LEU A 86 7.33 8.06 14.54
CA LEU A 86 6.47 9.24 14.73
C LEU A 86 7.12 10.53 14.22
N SER A 87 8.43 10.64 14.33
CA SER A 87 9.21 11.82 13.91
C SER A 87 9.76 11.73 12.49
N THR A 88 9.66 10.57 11.85
CA THR A 88 10.25 10.41 10.50
C THR A 88 9.59 11.32 9.48
N VAL A 89 10.41 11.87 8.64
CA VAL A 89 10.02 12.69 7.48
C VAL A 89 10.13 11.91 6.17
N VAL A 90 10.48 10.64 6.24
CA VAL A 90 10.64 9.75 5.08
C VAL A 90 9.54 8.71 5.07
N GLY A 91 8.90 8.52 3.93
CA GLY A 91 7.85 7.53 3.74
C GLY A 91 7.93 6.83 2.40
N TYR A 92 7.43 5.61 2.37
CA TYR A 92 7.28 4.81 1.15
C TYR A 92 5.86 4.95 0.61
N VAL A 93 5.72 5.36 -0.64
CA VAL A 93 4.42 5.51 -1.31
C VAL A 93 3.87 4.12 -1.66
N VAL A 94 2.77 3.73 -1.01
CA VAL A 94 2.12 2.42 -1.21
C VAL A 94 1.02 2.49 -2.24
N LYS A 95 0.09 3.44 -2.04
CA LYS A 95 -1.07 3.64 -2.91
C LYS A 95 -1.37 5.12 -3.07
N MET A 96 -1.86 5.48 -4.23
CA MET A 96 -2.28 6.84 -4.55
C MET A 96 -3.76 6.88 -4.86
N GLY A 97 -4.40 7.97 -4.49
CA GLY A 97 -5.79 8.23 -4.86
C GLY A 97 -5.93 8.54 -6.37
N PRO A 98 -7.14 8.40 -6.90
CA PRO A 98 -7.38 8.54 -8.34
C PRO A 98 -7.16 9.94 -8.87
N ASP A 99 -7.22 10.96 -8.03
CA ASP A 99 -7.11 12.37 -8.44
C ASP A 99 -5.74 12.99 -8.13
N CYS A 100 -4.79 12.21 -7.59
CA CYS A 100 -3.45 12.67 -7.31
C CYS A 100 -2.80 13.28 -8.57
N TYR A 101 -2.29 14.51 -8.41
CA TYR A 101 -1.57 15.27 -9.45
C TYR A 101 -2.36 15.54 -10.73
N LYS A 102 -3.69 15.45 -10.70
CA LYS A 102 -4.54 15.75 -11.85
C LYS A 102 -4.87 17.23 -12.02
N ASP A 103 -4.74 18.02 -10.95
CA ASP A 103 -4.97 19.45 -11.00
C ASP A 103 -3.82 20.16 -11.73
N LYS A 104 -4.02 20.41 -13.02
CA LYS A 104 -3.02 21.08 -13.87
C LYS A 104 -2.74 22.54 -13.49
N SER A 105 -3.56 23.15 -12.63
CA SER A 105 -3.28 24.49 -12.13
C SER A 105 -2.18 24.47 -11.04
N LYS A 106 -2.00 23.36 -10.37
CA LYS A 106 -0.98 23.15 -9.33
C LYS A 106 0.20 22.33 -9.78
N PHE A 107 -0.01 21.35 -10.69
CA PHE A 107 0.97 20.34 -11.04
C PHE A 107 1.16 20.26 -12.55
N ASP A 108 2.38 20.42 -13.02
CA ASP A 108 2.75 20.12 -14.42
C ASP A 108 2.87 18.62 -14.67
N GLY A 109 3.00 17.82 -13.62
CA GLY A 109 3.10 16.38 -13.65
C GLY A 109 3.17 15.79 -12.25
N PRO A 110 3.16 14.46 -12.12
CA PRO A 110 3.24 13.81 -10.81
C PRO A 110 4.59 14.09 -10.14
N TRP A 111 4.55 14.52 -8.88
CA TRP A 111 5.75 14.72 -8.07
C TRP A 111 6.33 13.42 -7.52
N CYS A 112 5.47 12.40 -7.36
CA CYS A 112 5.90 11.05 -6.97
C CYS A 112 4.99 10.00 -7.60
N GLN A 113 5.41 8.75 -7.50
CA GLN A 113 4.66 7.58 -7.97
C GLN A 113 4.62 6.51 -6.87
N GLU A 114 3.73 5.54 -7.02
CA GLU A 114 3.72 4.35 -6.17
C GLU A 114 5.09 3.65 -6.23
N LYS A 115 5.50 3.06 -5.11
CA LYS A 115 6.79 2.37 -4.91
C LYS A 115 8.02 3.29 -4.89
N GLN A 116 7.82 4.56 -4.61
CA GLN A 116 8.92 5.50 -4.39
C GLN A 116 9.04 5.90 -2.93
N TRP A 117 10.26 6.24 -2.52
CA TRP A 117 10.52 6.91 -1.26
C TRP A 117 10.38 8.41 -1.41
N VAL A 118 9.72 9.03 -0.46
CA VAL A 118 9.44 10.47 -0.47
C VAL A 118 9.79 11.12 0.86
N LEU A 119 10.16 12.38 0.77
CA LEU A 119 10.33 13.26 1.91
C LEU A 119 9.02 14.03 2.11
N ILE A 120 8.56 14.07 3.35
CA ILE A 120 7.32 14.73 3.75
C ILE A 120 7.53 15.59 4.98
N GLY A 121 6.62 16.51 5.25
CA GLY A 121 6.61 17.26 6.50
C GLY A 121 6.42 16.34 7.71
N ARG A 122 7.10 16.66 8.81
CA ARG A 122 7.03 15.87 10.07
C ARG A 122 5.59 15.67 10.56
N TYR A 123 4.75 16.66 10.39
CA TYR A 123 3.36 16.66 10.83
C TYR A 123 2.35 16.43 9.69
N ALA A 124 2.85 16.09 8.50
CA ALA A 124 1.99 15.85 7.35
C ALA A 124 1.06 14.65 7.57
N GLY A 125 -0.19 14.84 7.19
CA GLY A 125 -1.19 13.80 7.08
C GLY A 125 -1.76 13.26 8.37
N ALA A 126 -2.74 12.36 8.20
CA ALA A 126 -3.37 11.60 9.27
C ALA A 126 -2.63 10.29 9.51
N ARG A 127 -2.41 9.96 10.79
CA ARG A 127 -1.73 8.74 11.22
C ARG A 127 -2.74 7.72 11.68
N PHE A 128 -2.51 6.46 11.35
CA PHE A 128 -3.29 5.33 11.85
C PHE A 128 -2.43 4.07 11.90
N LYS A 129 -2.86 3.09 12.67
CA LYS A 129 -2.21 1.78 12.74
C LYS A 129 -3.02 0.75 11.95
N LEU A 130 -2.33 -0.08 11.18
CA LEU A 130 -2.91 -1.21 10.49
C LEU A 130 -2.44 -2.50 11.18
N GLY A 131 -3.34 -3.21 11.84
CA GLY A 131 -2.97 -4.32 12.69
C GLY A 131 -2.18 -3.86 13.92
N ASP A 132 -1.38 -4.74 14.49
CA ASP A 132 -0.68 -4.48 15.75
C ASP A 132 0.65 -3.75 15.60
N GLU A 133 1.22 -3.67 14.38
CA GLU A 133 2.61 -3.26 14.22
C GLU A 133 2.88 -2.17 13.18
N SER A 134 1.98 -1.93 12.24
CA SER A 134 2.27 -1.05 11.11
C SER A 134 1.61 0.30 11.23
N GLU A 135 2.40 1.33 11.55
CA GLU A 135 1.95 2.71 11.43
C GLU A 135 1.88 3.11 9.95
N CYS A 136 0.78 3.73 9.57
CA CYS A 136 0.55 4.28 8.25
C CYS A 136 0.19 5.75 8.36
N ARG A 137 0.44 6.50 7.28
CA ARG A 137 -0.02 7.89 7.13
C ARG A 137 -0.74 8.07 5.81
N ILE A 138 -1.76 8.92 5.84
CA ILE A 138 -2.41 9.41 4.63
C ILE A 138 -2.14 10.90 4.54
N ILE A 139 -1.45 11.31 3.49
CA ILE A 139 -1.08 12.69 3.18
C ILE A 139 -1.83 13.19 1.96
N ASN A 140 -1.82 14.49 1.73
CA ASN A 140 -2.25 15.06 0.45
C ASN A 140 -1.10 15.02 -0.58
N ASP A 141 -1.43 15.11 -1.85
CA ASP A 141 -0.45 15.06 -2.94
C ASP A 141 0.52 16.24 -2.94
N ASP A 142 0.11 17.39 -2.43
CA ASP A 142 0.95 18.60 -2.29
C ASP A 142 1.83 18.61 -1.02
N GLU A 143 1.72 17.61 -0.16
CA GLU A 143 2.54 17.47 1.05
C GLU A 143 3.86 16.72 0.80
N VAL A 144 4.08 16.20 -0.39
CA VAL A 144 5.35 15.60 -0.81
C VAL A 144 6.36 16.71 -1.10
N ILE A 145 7.49 16.69 -0.39
CA ILE A 145 8.55 17.71 -0.49
C ILE A 145 9.60 17.31 -1.53
N ALA A 146 10.00 16.04 -1.55
CA ALA A 146 11.02 15.52 -2.45
C ALA A 146 10.87 14.01 -2.63
N THR A 147 11.44 13.48 -3.71
CA THR A 147 11.67 12.04 -3.88
C THR A 147 13.11 11.71 -3.51
N ILE A 148 13.31 10.56 -2.92
CA ILE A 148 14.63 10.07 -2.49
C ILE A 148 14.87 8.66 -3.03
N LEU A 149 16.12 8.31 -3.26
CA LEU A 149 16.48 6.98 -3.75
C LEU A 149 16.65 5.98 -2.62
N ASP A 150 17.36 6.35 -1.58
CA ASP A 150 17.61 5.51 -0.41
C ASP A 150 17.15 6.23 0.87
N PRO A 151 16.20 5.65 1.61
CA PRO A 151 15.70 6.25 2.83
C PRO A 151 16.76 6.36 3.93
N SER A 152 17.82 5.56 3.86
CA SER A 152 18.92 5.59 4.84
C SER A 152 19.85 6.80 4.69
N ASP A 153 19.81 7.50 3.55
CA ASP A 153 20.57 8.72 3.32
C ASP A 153 20.03 9.91 4.12
N ILE A 154 18.78 9.83 4.54
CA ILE A 154 18.14 10.88 5.34
C ILE A 154 18.28 10.54 6.81
N LEU A 155 19.13 11.27 7.49
CA LEU A 155 19.27 11.17 8.93
C LEU A 155 18.07 11.82 9.63
N ALA A 156 17.58 11.17 10.68
CA ALA A 156 16.55 11.75 11.53
C ALA A 156 17.08 13.02 12.20
N VAL A 157 16.36 14.11 12.09
CA VAL A 157 16.67 15.39 12.71
C VAL A 157 15.91 15.54 14.00
#